data_163414ca4e2ba488e0ce2aba29ab3e1c
#
_entry.id   163414ca4e2ba488e0ce2aba29ab3e1c
#
_cell.length_a   1.000
_cell.length_b   1.000
_cell.length_c   1.000
_cell.angle_alpha   90.00
_cell.angle_beta   90.00
_cell.angle_gamma   90.00
#
_symmetry.space_group_name_H-M   'P 1'
#
loop_
_entity.id
_entity.type
_entity.pdbx_description
1 polymer ?
#
loop_
_entity_poly.entity_id
_entity_poly.type
_entity_poly.pdbx_seq_one_letter_code
_entity_poly.pdbx_strand_id
1 'polypeptide(L)'
;MIVITNGKGGVGKTSVTTNIGTLLAQADYKVLIVDLDSQGNVANNLGFDETDKDDGGAALHSAAIYGRAPEPIRGIRANLDVLPGGTFTDQLMDAVHGDSLRGGKLKGCVARAIAKIAPEYDIILIDTPPSSAGYVYVEEAMLASRWILAPLRPEPKSIKGLESLADRISRVQSVNPYIQLLGVILFGVPTGATRVEKRPRDILGERLAGIAPTFSAKIRNVVAADADASFRGEAAHELAAEVANQGPFWERLRNGKSSGPTLAGSAGSLAEDYMSLATEIVDHMKSQEEALEAGAN
;
A
#
# COMPACT_ATOMS: atom_id res chain seq x y z
N MET A 1 -10.87 4.30 3.70
CA MET A 1 -10.21 3.57 2.59
C MET A 1 -9.11 4.43 1.99
N ILE A 2 -7.94 3.85 1.82
CA ILE A 2 -6.71 4.51 1.33
C ILE A 2 -6.21 3.72 0.13
N VAL A 3 -6.07 4.36 -1.02
CA VAL A 3 -5.38 3.77 -2.18
C VAL A 3 -3.91 4.16 -2.18
N ILE A 4 -3.04 3.17 -2.34
CA ILE A 4 -1.60 3.37 -2.49
C ILE A 4 -1.29 3.35 -3.98
N THR A 5 -1.02 4.51 -4.54
CA THR A 5 -0.84 4.63 -5.99
C THR A 5 0.18 5.67 -6.40
N ASN A 6 0.80 5.45 -7.55
CA ASN A 6 1.67 6.39 -8.22
C ASN A 6 1.72 6.05 -9.70
N GLY A 7 2.05 7.05 -10.53
CA GLY A 7 2.23 6.89 -11.98
C GLY A 7 3.45 6.04 -12.41
N LYS A 8 4.24 5.43 -11.49
CA LYS A 8 5.49 4.72 -11.82
C LYS A 8 5.56 3.36 -11.13
N GLY A 9 6.17 2.38 -11.80
CA GLY A 9 6.52 1.09 -11.20
C GLY A 9 7.75 1.17 -10.28
N GLY A 10 7.89 0.24 -9.34
CA GLY A 10 9.06 0.11 -8.47
C GLY A 10 9.25 1.23 -7.45
N VAL A 11 8.17 1.90 -7.05
CA VAL A 11 8.17 2.96 -6.04
C VAL A 11 7.72 2.48 -4.66
N GLY A 12 7.58 1.17 -4.47
CA GLY A 12 7.27 0.56 -3.18
C GLY A 12 5.79 0.58 -2.78
N LYS A 13 4.85 0.62 -3.73
CA LYS A 13 3.42 0.60 -3.42
C LYS A 13 3.05 -0.60 -2.55
N THR A 14 3.29 -1.79 -3.04
CA THR A 14 2.99 -3.05 -2.34
C THR A 14 3.75 -3.16 -1.02
N SER A 15 5.04 -2.79 -0.99
CA SER A 15 5.83 -2.78 0.26
C SER A 15 5.24 -1.82 1.29
N VAL A 16 4.79 -0.63 0.88
CA VAL A 16 4.11 0.33 1.77
C VAL A 16 2.77 -0.25 2.22
N THR A 17 1.97 -0.81 1.31
CA THR A 17 0.66 -1.39 1.63
C THR A 17 0.78 -2.49 2.67
N THR A 18 1.67 -3.46 2.46
CA THR A 18 1.82 -4.63 3.35
C THR A 18 2.41 -4.25 4.70
N ASN A 19 3.46 -3.42 4.73
CA ASN A 19 4.08 -3.01 5.99
C ASN A 19 3.18 -2.09 6.83
N ILE A 20 2.49 -1.14 6.22
CA ILE A 20 1.52 -0.29 6.95
C ILE A 20 0.33 -1.13 7.41
N GLY A 21 -0.20 -2.01 6.56
CA GLY A 21 -1.33 -2.87 6.91
C GLY A 21 -1.04 -3.78 8.11
N THR A 22 0.13 -4.42 8.13
CA THR A 22 0.54 -5.29 9.25
C THR A 22 0.80 -4.51 10.53
N LEU A 23 1.41 -3.32 10.46
CA LEU A 23 1.63 -2.45 11.62
C LEU A 23 0.31 -1.93 12.22
N LEU A 24 -0.63 -1.53 11.37
CA LEU A 24 -1.96 -1.08 11.84
C LEU A 24 -2.73 -2.23 12.48
N ALA A 25 -2.66 -3.43 11.89
CA ALA A 25 -3.28 -4.62 12.48
C ALA A 25 -2.65 -5.00 13.83
N GLN A 26 -1.34 -4.85 13.97
CA GLN A 26 -0.63 -5.03 15.25
C GLN A 26 -1.04 -3.96 16.30
N ALA A 27 -1.46 -2.78 15.85
CA ALA A 27 -2.01 -1.71 16.69
C ALA A 27 -3.53 -1.85 16.93
N ASP A 28 -4.07 -3.07 16.79
CA ASP A 28 -5.46 -3.46 17.03
C ASP A 28 -6.52 -2.84 16.10
N TYR A 29 -6.12 -2.23 14.97
CA TYR A 29 -7.07 -1.87 13.92
C TYR A 29 -7.47 -3.12 13.13
N LYS A 30 -8.75 -3.25 12.79
CA LYS A 30 -9.22 -4.24 11.81
C LYS A 30 -8.89 -3.76 10.41
N VAL A 31 -7.95 -4.43 9.76
CA VAL A 31 -7.39 -4.02 8.47
C VAL A 31 -7.78 -5.00 7.37
N LEU A 32 -8.22 -4.46 6.23
CA LEU A 32 -8.33 -5.19 4.98
C LEU A 32 -7.31 -4.65 3.98
N ILE A 33 -6.53 -5.52 3.39
CA ILE A 33 -5.74 -5.20 2.20
C ILE A 33 -6.48 -5.74 0.98
N VAL A 34 -6.64 -4.90 -0.05
CA VAL A 34 -7.19 -5.27 -1.36
C VAL A 34 -6.09 -5.09 -2.39
N ASP A 35 -5.68 -6.18 -3.02
CA ASP A 35 -4.68 -6.15 -4.08
C ASP A 35 -5.34 -6.09 -5.46
N LEU A 36 -5.13 -5.00 -6.16
CA LEU A 36 -5.59 -4.83 -7.55
C LEU A 36 -4.46 -5.05 -8.58
N ASP A 37 -3.29 -5.53 -8.14
CA ASP A 37 -2.22 -5.91 -9.06
C ASP A 37 -2.38 -7.37 -9.50
N SER A 38 -2.41 -7.59 -10.80
CA SER A 38 -2.44 -8.95 -11.37
C SER A 38 -1.19 -9.77 -11.08
N GLN A 39 -0.13 -9.13 -10.60
CA GLN A 39 1.07 -9.82 -10.15
C GLN A 39 0.90 -10.48 -8.76
N GLY A 40 -0.12 -10.09 -7.98
CA GLY A 40 -0.42 -10.70 -6.67
C GLY A 40 0.68 -10.50 -5.62
N ASN A 41 1.45 -9.42 -5.71
CA ASN A 41 2.63 -9.23 -4.86
C ASN A 41 2.31 -9.09 -3.36
N VAL A 42 1.07 -8.77 -2.98
CA VAL A 42 0.64 -8.77 -1.58
C VAL A 42 0.72 -10.16 -0.98
N ALA A 43 0.29 -11.20 -1.73
CA ALA A 43 0.36 -12.58 -1.28
C ALA A 43 1.81 -13.01 -1.00
N ASN A 44 2.73 -12.70 -1.91
CA ASN A 44 4.16 -12.96 -1.75
C ASN A 44 4.74 -12.24 -0.52
N ASN A 45 4.48 -10.93 -0.37
CA ASN A 45 5.00 -10.14 0.75
C ASN A 45 4.44 -10.57 2.13
N LEU A 46 3.33 -11.29 2.16
CA LEU A 46 2.71 -11.80 3.39
C LEU A 46 2.84 -13.32 3.55
N GLY A 47 3.52 -13.99 2.62
CA GLY A 47 3.92 -15.39 2.70
C GLY A 47 2.78 -16.40 2.57
N PHE A 48 1.76 -16.10 1.77
CA PHE A 48 0.67 -17.03 1.49
C PHE A 48 0.46 -17.31 -0.01
N ASP A 49 1.32 -16.74 -0.87
CA ASP A 49 1.40 -17.11 -2.28
C ASP A 49 1.68 -18.60 -2.45
N GLU A 50 1.29 -19.16 -3.59
CA GLU A 50 1.40 -20.60 -3.88
C GLU A 50 0.75 -21.52 -2.83
N THR A 51 -0.14 -21.00 -1.99
CA THR A 51 -0.93 -21.79 -1.05
C THR A 51 -2.39 -21.90 -1.50
N ASP A 52 -3.11 -22.90 -0.97
CA ASP A 52 -4.56 -23.06 -1.23
C ASP A 52 -5.40 -21.86 -0.76
N LYS A 53 -4.81 -20.92 -0.04
CA LYS A 53 -5.48 -19.70 0.42
C LYS A 53 -5.51 -18.63 -0.67
N ASP A 54 -4.49 -18.56 -1.53
CA ASP A 54 -4.43 -17.57 -2.60
C ASP A 54 -5.41 -17.94 -3.72
N ASP A 55 -6.46 -17.17 -3.88
CA ASP A 55 -7.49 -17.38 -4.90
C ASP A 55 -7.21 -16.64 -6.22
N GLY A 56 -6.06 -15.96 -6.32
CA GLY A 56 -5.64 -15.19 -7.51
C GLY A 56 -6.59 -14.06 -7.90
N GLY A 57 -7.37 -13.52 -6.94
CA GLY A 57 -8.34 -12.44 -7.13
C GLY A 57 -9.77 -12.90 -7.46
N ALA A 58 -10.07 -14.21 -7.37
CA ALA A 58 -11.37 -14.77 -7.77
C ALA A 58 -12.53 -14.25 -6.91
N ALA A 59 -12.34 -14.08 -5.60
CA ALA A 59 -13.37 -13.58 -4.70
C ALA A 59 -13.77 -12.15 -5.06
N LEU A 60 -12.79 -11.25 -5.27
CA LEU A 60 -13.05 -9.87 -5.67
C LEU A 60 -13.68 -9.79 -7.07
N HIS A 61 -13.14 -10.54 -8.04
CA HIS A 61 -13.69 -10.61 -9.40
C HIS A 61 -15.17 -11.01 -9.38
N SER A 62 -15.49 -12.14 -8.75
CA SER A 62 -16.86 -12.64 -8.66
C SER A 62 -17.79 -11.62 -7.99
N ALA A 63 -17.35 -11.04 -6.87
CA ALA A 63 -18.13 -10.05 -6.14
C ALA A 63 -18.41 -8.80 -6.97
N ALA A 64 -17.39 -8.27 -7.66
CA ALA A 64 -17.50 -7.06 -8.47
C ALA A 64 -18.42 -7.27 -9.70
N ILE A 65 -18.30 -8.41 -10.40
CA ILE A 65 -19.10 -8.70 -11.59
C ILE A 65 -20.56 -9.00 -11.24
N TYR A 66 -20.80 -9.78 -10.18
CA TYR A 66 -22.16 -10.22 -9.82
C TYR A 66 -22.82 -9.37 -8.73
N GLY A 67 -22.17 -8.29 -8.28
CA GLY A 67 -22.71 -7.40 -7.26
C GLY A 67 -22.89 -8.07 -5.90
N ARG A 68 -21.97 -8.95 -5.49
CA ARG A 68 -21.98 -9.65 -4.19
C ARG A 68 -21.00 -9.03 -3.22
N ALA A 69 -21.02 -9.45 -1.94
CA ALA A 69 -19.96 -9.18 -1.00
C ALA A 69 -18.76 -10.08 -1.35
N PRO A 70 -17.54 -9.58 -1.42
CA PRO A 70 -16.35 -10.42 -1.55
C PRO A 70 -16.06 -11.16 -0.25
N GLU A 71 -15.48 -12.34 -0.34
CA GLU A 71 -15.02 -13.14 0.80
C GLU A 71 -13.50 -13.00 0.92
N PRO A 72 -12.98 -12.16 1.84
CA PRO A 72 -11.55 -12.03 2.03
C PRO A 72 -10.95 -13.25 2.72
N ILE A 73 -9.68 -13.49 2.48
CA ILE A 73 -8.90 -14.46 3.27
C ILE A 73 -8.74 -13.89 4.67
N ARG A 74 -9.31 -14.58 5.64
CA ARG A 74 -9.34 -14.12 7.03
C ARG A 74 -8.07 -14.52 7.78
N GLY A 75 -7.59 -13.60 8.62
CA GLY A 75 -6.54 -13.88 9.59
C GLY A 75 -5.17 -14.23 8.97
N ILE A 76 -4.78 -13.56 7.91
CA ILE A 76 -3.39 -13.65 7.38
C ILE A 76 -2.39 -13.23 8.47
N ARG A 77 -2.75 -12.23 9.26
CA ARG A 77 -2.20 -11.92 10.59
C ARG A 77 -3.36 -11.62 11.53
N ALA A 78 -3.11 -11.50 12.83
CA ALA A 78 -4.12 -10.99 13.74
C ALA A 78 -4.65 -9.63 13.25
N ASN A 79 -5.97 -9.47 13.19
CA ASN A 79 -6.66 -8.26 12.70
C ASN A 79 -6.38 -7.88 11.23
N LEU A 80 -5.78 -8.76 10.42
CA LEU A 80 -5.46 -8.52 9.02
C LEU A 80 -6.08 -9.55 8.11
N ASP A 81 -6.97 -9.10 7.23
CA ASP A 81 -7.58 -9.87 6.16
C ASP A 81 -7.11 -9.36 4.80
N VAL A 82 -7.17 -10.20 3.77
CA VAL A 82 -6.68 -9.85 2.42
C VAL A 82 -7.67 -10.32 1.34
N LEU A 83 -7.94 -9.45 0.39
CA LEU A 83 -8.46 -9.82 -0.94
C LEU A 83 -7.25 -9.82 -1.89
N PRO A 84 -6.73 -10.99 -2.29
CA PRO A 84 -5.52 -11.07 -3.09
C PRO A 84 -5.73 -10.57 -4.52
N GLY A 85 -4.65 -10.16 -5.15
CA GLY A 85 -4.57 -9.91 -6.58
C GLY A 85 -4.25 -11.17 -7.36
N GLY A 86 -4.13 -11.06 -8.68
CA GLY A 86 -3.73 -12.17 -9.54
C GLY A 86 -4.49 -12.20 -10.86
N THR A 87 -4.51 -13.35 -11.51
CA THR A 87 -5.06 -13.52 -12.87
C THR A 87 -6.52 -13.08 -12.98
N PHE A 88 -7.34 -13.31 -11.94
CA PHE A 88 -8.73 -12.88 -11.97
C PHE A 88 -8.90 -11.36 -11.84
N THR A 89 -7.90 -10.68 -11.28
CA THR A 89 -7.87 -9.21 -11.26
C THR A 89 -7.72 -8.65 -12.68
N ASP A 90 -6.86 -9.24 -13.52
CA ASP A 90 -6.77 -8.89 -14.95
C ASP A 90 -8.08 -9.09 -15.66
N GLN A 91 -8.74 -10.25 -15.48
CA GLN A 91 -10.03 -10.53 -16.09
C GLN A 91 -11.12 -9.53 -15.68
N LEU A 92 -11.11 -9.11 -14.39
CA LEU A 92 -12.01 -8.07 -13.91
C LEU A 92 -11.76 -6.73 -14.62
N MET A 93 -10.51 -6.32 -14.73
CA MET A 93 -10.17 -5.04 -15.34
C MET A 93 -10.41 -5.03 -16.86
N ASP A 94 -10.20 -6.15 -17.53
CA ASP A 94 -10.56 -6.33 -18.93
C ASP A 94 -12.08 -6.22 -19.13
N ALA A 95 -12.88 -6.83 -18.24
CA ALA A 95 -14.33 -6.72 -18.27
C ALA A 95 -14.79 -5.27 -18.05
N VAL A 96 -14.22 -4.54 -17.08
CA VAL A 96 -14.51 -3.12 -16.81
C VAL A 96 -14.13 -2.26 -18.01
N HIS A 97 -12.96 -2.50 -18.59
CA HIS A 97 -12.51 -1.78 -19.79
C HIS A 97 -13.45 -2.03 -20.98
N GLY A 98 -13.76 -3.29 -21.26
CA GLY A 98 -14.69 -3.66 -22.33
C GLY A 98 -16.10 -3.11 -22.15
N ASP A 99 -16.59 -3.05 -20.91
CA ASP A 99 -17.89 -2.46 -20.58
C ASP A 99 -17.87 -0.93 -20.72
N SER A 100 -16.76 -0.27 -20.43
CA SER A 100 -16.64 1.18 -20.60
C SER A 100 -16.91 1.65 -22.01
N LEU A 101 -16.60 0.81 -23.01
CA LEU A 101 -16.86 1.05 -24.42
C LEU A 101 -18.33 0.81 -24.81
N ARG A 102 -19.13 0.22 -23.91
CA ARG A 102 -20.53 -0.21 -24.15
C ARG A 102 -21.56 0.44 -23.25
N GLY A 103 -21.17 1.47 -22.48
CA GLY A 103 -22.09 2.18 -21.59
C GLY A 103 -21.68 2.20 -20.12
N GLY A 104 -20.58 1.53 -19.74
CA GLY A 104 -19.90 1.74 -18.47
C GLY A 104 -20.67 1.31 -17.21
N LYS A 105 -21.43 0.24 -17.25
CA LYS A 105 -22.21 -0.27 -16.09
C LYS A 105 -21.31 -0.84 -14.98
N LEU A 106 -20.14 -1.36 -15.35
CA LEU A 106 -19.17 -1.93 -14.40
C LEU A 106 -18.30 -0.87 -13.72
N LYS A 107 -18.25 0.36 -14.23
CA LYS A 107 -17.46 1.42 -13.58
C LYS A 107 -17.82 1.56 -12.10
N GLY A 108 -16.81 1.52 -11.22
CA GLY A 108 -16.95 1.53 -9.76
C GLY A 108 -17.46 0.19 -9.19
N CYS A 109 -17.34 -0.92 -9.91
CA CYS A 109 -17.77 -2.23 -9.42
C CYS A 109 -16.93 -2.70 -8.22
N VAL A 110 -15.64 -2.37 -8.20
CA VAL A 110 -14.75 -2.65 -7.06
C VAL A 110 -15.22 -1.87 -5.82
N ALA A 111 -15.52 -0.58 -5.97
CA ALA A 111 -16.06 0.24 -4.88
C ALA A 111 -17.36 -0.34 -4.30
N ARG A 112 -18.30 -0.75 -5.20
CA ARG A 112 -19.57 -1.36 -4.77
C ARG A 112 -19.41 -2.70 -4.09
N ALA A 113 -18.44 -3.51 -4.50
CA ALA A 113 -18.15 -4.79 -3.87
C ALA A 113 -17.55 -4.58 -2.46
N ILE A 114 -16.50 -3.75 -2.35
CA ILE A 114 -15.82 -3.48 -1.08
C ILE A 114 -16.77 -2.80 -0.07
N ALA A 115 -17.65 -1.89 -0.52
CA ALA A 115 -18.60 -1.19 0.34
C ALA A 115 -19.49 -2.15 1.16
N LYS A 116 -19.73 -3.39 0.69
CA LYS A 116 -20.57 -4.38 1.38
C LYS A 116 -19.90 -4.98 2.62
N ILE A 117 -18.58 -4.99 2.66
CA ILE A 117 -17.79 -5.53 3.78
C ILE A 117 -17.04 -4.43 4.54
N ALA A 118 -17.02 -3.20 4.00
CA ALA A 118 -16.29 -2.08 4.61
C ALA A 118 -16.65 -1.81 6.08
N PRO A 119 -17.90 -1.98 6.56
CA PRO A 119 -18.24 -1.81 7.97
C PRO A 119 -17.57 -2.79 8.94
N GLU A 120 -16.95 -3.86 8.42
CA GLU A 120 -16.22 -4.84 9.24
C GLU A 120 -14.81 -4.36 9.59
N TYR A 121 -14.30 -3.30 8.93
CA TYR A 121 -12.92 -2.85 9.01
C TYR A 121 -12.81 -1.39 9.42
N ASP A 122 -11.80 -1.09 10.23
CA ASP A 122 -11.43 0.27 10.59
C ASP A 122 -10.66 0.94 9.43
N ILE A 123 -9.79 0.18 8.76
CA ILE A 123 -8.93 0.67 7.68
C ILE A 123 -8.93 -0.34 6.52
N ILE A 124 -9.11 0.18 5.31
CA ILE A 124 -8.97 -0.60 4.07
C ILE A 124 -7.86 0.04 3.24
N LEU A 125 -6.83 -0.73 2.91
CA LEU A 125 -5.71 -0.34 2.05
C LEU A 125 -5.88 -1.01 0.68
N ILE A 126 -5.77 -0.24 -0.40
CA ILE A 126 -5.89 -0.75 -1.76
C ILE A 126 -4.55 -0.60 -2.46
N ASP A 127 -3.89 -1.72 -2.75
CA ASP A 127 -2.69 -1.75 -3.59
C ASP A 127 -3.03 -1.67 -5.07
N THR A 128 -2.18 -1.02 -5.85
CA THR A 128 -2.41 -0.83 -7.28
C THR A 128 -1.20 -1.24 -8.11
N PRO A 129 -1.42 -1.78 -9.33
CA PRO A 129 -0.33 -2.06 -10.25
C PRO A 129 0.39 -0.78 -10.70
N PRO A 130 1.55 -0.90 -11.37
CA PRO A 130 2.17 0.23 -12.05
C PRO A 130 1.22 0.78 -13.13
N SER A 131 1.30 2.09 -13.37
CA SER A 131 0.41 2.77 -14.34
C SER A 131 0.55 2.25 -15.79
N SER A 132 1.61 1.51 -16.08
CA SER A 132 1.77 0.80 -17.36
C SER A 132 0.77 -0.34 -17.55
N ALA A 133 0.20 -0.88 -16.48
CA ALA A 133 -0.84 -1.91 -16.55
C ALA A 133 -2.21 -1.38 -17.00
N GLY A 134 -2.40 -0.06 -17.07
CA GLY A 134 -3.63 0.55 -17.56
C GLY A 134 -4.28 1.51 -16.56
N TYR A 135 -5.16 2.38 -17.08
CA TYR A 135 -5.84 3.40 -16.28
C TYR A 135 -6.94 2.82 -15.38
N VAL A 136 -7.56 1.74 -15.82
CA VAL A 136 -8.76 1.14 -15.21
C VAL A 136 -8.50 0.73 -13.76
N TYR A 137 -7.37 0.09 -13.48
CA TYR A 137 -7.00 -0.36 -12.14
C TYR A 137 -6.95 0.80 -11.13
N VAL A 138 -6.26 1.87 -11.53
CA VAL A 138 -6.09 3.05 -10.67
C VAL A 138 -7.41 3.81 -10.51
N GLU A 139 -8.22 3.91 -11.56
CA GLU A 139 -9.54 4.55 -11.50
C GLU A 139 -10.49 3.77 -10.57
N GLU A 140 -10.59 2.44 -10.70
CA GLU A 140 -11.42 1.61 -9.83
C GLU A 140 -10.97 1.71 -8.35
N ALA A 141 -9.65 1.71 -8.10
CA ALA A 141 -9.10 1.91 -6.76
C ALA A 141 -9.44 3.29 -6.18
N MET A 142 -9.31 4.34 -6.98
CA MET A 142 -9.64 5.72 -6.56
C MET A 142 -11.14 5.89 -6.35
N LEU A 143 -12.00 5.25 -7.16
CA LEU A 143 -13.46 5.27 -6.97
C LEU A 143 -13.88 4.62 -5.65
N ALA A 144 -13.11 3.65 -5.17
CA ALA A 144 -13.35 2.98 -3.90
C ALA A 144 -12.78 3.75 -2.69
N SER A 145 -11.91 4.74 -2.91
CA SER A 145 -11.11 5.33 -1.84
C SER A 145 -11.52 6.77 -1.51
N ARG A 146 -11.26 7.18 -0.27
CA ARG A 146 -11.29 8.59 0.14
C ARG A 146 -9.91 9.22 0.09
N TRP A 147 -8.87 8.44 0.38
CA TRP A 147 -7.51 8.92 0.54
C TRP A 147 -6.57 8.29 -0.49
N ILE A 148 -5.65 9.10 -0.99
CA ILE A 148 -4.55 8.65 -1.84
C ILE A 148 -3.25 8.83 -1.08
N LEU A 149 -2.47 7.76 -0.97
CA LEU A 149 -1.12 7.77 -0.47
C LEU A 149 -0.16 7.54 -1.64
N ALA A 150 0.77 8.47 -1.87
CA ALA A 150 1.61 8.45 -3.05
C ALA A 150 3.10 8.23 -2.68
N PRO A 151 3.62 6.99 -2.75
CA PRO A 151 5.05 6.77 -2.60
C PRO A 151 5.81 7.23 -3.84
N LEU A 152 6.92 7.96 -3.62
CA LEU A 152 7.78 8.53 -4.65
C LEU A 152 9.25 8.21 -4.39
N ARG A 153 9.99 7.84 -5.43
CA ARG A 153 11.46 7.87 -5.35
C ARG A 153 11.97 9.31 -5.42
N PRO A 154 13.08 9.63 -4.74
CA PRO A 154 13.66 10.98 -4.75
C PRO A 154 14.35 11.31 -6.09
N GLU A 155 13.64 11.15 -7.19
CA GLU A 155 14.10 11.33 -8.55
C GLU A 155 13.22 12.35 -9.30
N PRO A 156 13.80 13.18 -10.20
CA PRO A 156 13.04 14.18 -10.95
C PRO A 156 11.87 13.62 -11.77
N LYS A 157 12.04 12.39 -12.33
CA LYS A 157 10.97 11.71 -13.10
C LYS A 157 9.79 11.30 -12.22
N SER A 158 10.03 10.97 -10.96
CA SER A 158 8.96 10.59 -10.01
C SER A 158 8.13 11.80 -9.61
N ILE A 159 8.77 12.96 -9.46
CA ILE A 159 8.08 14.22 -9.15
C ILE A 159 7.17 14.66 -10.30
N LYS A 160 7.61 14.50 -11.56
CA LYS A 160 6.75 14.74 -12.74
C LYS A 160 5.53 13.79 -12.78
N GLY A 161 5.65 12.58 -12.23
CA GLY A 161 4.54 11.64 -12.12
C GLY A 161 3.35 12.16 -11.28
N LEU A 162 3.58 13.11 -10.37
CA LEU A 162 2.51 13.74 -9.60
C LEU A 162 1.55 14.58 -10.47
N GLU A 163 2.02 15.18 -11.55
CA GLU A 163 1.16 15.93 -12.48
C GLU A 163 0.13 14.97 -13.10
N SER A 164 0.59 13.80 -13.55
CA SER A 164 -0.30 12.75 -14.06
C SER A 164 -1.26 12.20 -13.00
N LEU A 165 -0.83 12.16 -11.73
CA LEU A 165 -1.70 11.76 -10.62
C LEU A 165 -2.77 12.84 -10.36
N ALA A 166 -2.40 14.11 -10.36
CA ALA A 166 -3.33 15.22 -10.18
C ALA A 166 -4.43 15.24 -11.27
N ASP A 167 -4.05 15.02 -12.54
CA ASP A 167 -5.02 14.91 -13.65
C ASP A 167 -6.00 13.75 -13.44
N ARG A 168 -5.54 12.62 -12.88
CA ARG A 168 -6.40 11.47 -12.58
C ARG A 168 -7.35 11.76 -11.43
N ILE A 169 -6.85 12.38 -10.35
CA ILE A 169 -7.66 12.80 -9.21
C ILE A 169 -8.80 13.68 -9.73
N SER A 170 -8.50 14.71 -10.54
CA SER A 170 -9.49 15.62 -11.08
C SER A 170 -10.57 14.93 -11.91
N ARG A 171 -10.21 13.90 -12.68
CA ARG A 171 -11.20 13.09 -13.43
C ARG A 171 -12.08 12.26 -12.52
N VAL A 172 -11.48 11.60 -11.51
CA VAL A 172 -12.22 10.76 -10.57
C VAL A 172 -13.12 11.59 -9.65
N GLN A 173 -12.73 12.81 -9.29
CA GLN A 173 -13.52 13.70 -8.45
C GLN A 173 -14.92 14.02 -9.02
N SER A 174 -15.11 13.93 -10.33
CA SER A 174 -16.44 14.08 -10.95
C SER A 174 -17.43 12.99 -10.53
N VAL A 175 -16.93 11.83 -10.08
CA VAL A 175 -17.73 10.64 -9.65
C VAL A 175 -17.57 10.39 -8.15
N ASN A 176 -16.35 10.54 -7.64
CA ASN A 176 -16.03 10.43 -6.21
C ASN A 176 -15.48 11.79 -5.71
N PRO A 177 -16.35 12.73 -5.30
CA PRO A 177 -15.93 14.05 -4.86
C PRO A 177 -15.13 14.06 -3.56
N TYR A 178 -15.13 12.96 -2.83
CA TYR A 178 -14.44 12.82 -1.55
C TYR A 178 -12.98 12.38 -1.68
N ILE A 179 -12.52 12.01 -2.88
CA ILE A 179 -11.14 11.57 -3.09
C ILE A 179 -10.16 12.72 -2.91
N GLN A 180 -9.17 12.54 -2.06
CA GLN A 180 -8.16 13.54 -1.74
C GLN A 180 -6.78 12.90 -1.62
N LEU A 181 -5.74 13.69 -1.89
CA LEU A 181 -4.36 13.28 -1.63
C LEU A 181 -4.08 13.39 -0.12
N LEU A 182 -3.94 12.24 0.55
CA LEU A 182 -3.57 12.19 1.97
C LEU A 182 -2.15 12.69 2.19
N GLY A 183 -1.23 12.29 1.31
CA GLY A 183 0.15 12.73 1.39
C GLY A 183 1.09 11.98 0.45
N VAL A 184 2.33 12.46 0.42
CA VAL A 184 3.41 11.91 -0.39
C VAL A 184 4.51 11.38 0.52
N ILE A 185 5.05 10.21 0.18
CA ILE A 185 6.11 9.53 0.91
C ILE A 185 7.36 9.44 0.05
N LEU A 186 8.52 9.77 0.58
CA LEU A 186 9.80 9.46 -0.07
C LEU A 186 10.18 8.00 0.20
N PHE A 187 10.22 7.20 -0.88
CA PHE A 187 10.54 5.78 -0.86
C PHE A 187 11.88 5.49 -1.53
N GLY A 188 12.65 4.57 -0.94
CA GLY A 188 13.94 4.15 -1.49
C GLY A 188 15.01 5.24 -1.38
N VAL A 189 14.99 5.99 -0.27
CA VAL A 189 15.97 7.04 0.01
C VAL A 189 17.32 6.40 0.38
N PRO A 190 18.42 6.72 -0.35
CA PRO A 190 19.73 6.18 -0.01
C PRO A 190 20.17 6.58 1.40
N THR A 191 20.75 5.64 2.14
CA THR A 191 21.23 5.87 3.49
C THR A 191 22.37 6.90 3.48
N GLY A 192 22.30 7.92 4.38
CA GLY A 192 23.33 8.96 4.48
C GLY A 192 23.28 10.06 3.41
N ALA A 193 22.33 10.02 2.48
CA ALA A 193 22.26 10.96 1.36
C ALA A 193 21.31 12.16 1.64
N THR A 194 21.61 12.97 2.64
CA THR A 194 20.78 14.14 3.04
C THR A 194 20.51 15.13 1.90
N ARG A 195 21.48 15.32 0.98
CA ARG A 195 21.28 16.19 -0.19
C ARG A 195 20.29 15.61 -1.21
N VAL A 196 20.27 14.29 -1.37
CA VAL A 196 19.35 13.59 -2.27
C VAL A 196 17.90 13.68 -1.78
N GLU A 197 17.70 13.82 -0.48
CA GLU A 197 16.39 13.96 0.14
C GLU A 197 15.90 15.42 0.15
N LYS A 198 16.78 16.37 0.48
CA LYS A 198 16.40 17.77 0.69
C LYS A 198 15.75 18.40 -0.55
N ARG A 199 16.41 18.29 -1.70
CA ARG A 199 15.90 18.90 -2.95
C ARG A 199 14.55 18.37 -3.40
N PRO A 200 14.26 17.06 -3.40
CA PRO A 200 12.91 16.55 -3.65
C PRO A 200 11.88 17.08 -2.64
N ARG A 201 12.21 17.13 -1.34
CA ARG A 201 11.30 17.67 -0.31
C ARG A 201 10.96 19.14 -0.55
N ASP A 202 11.95 19.96 -0.89
CA ASP A 202 11.75 21.39 -1.17
C ASP A 202 10.80 21.54 -2.37
N ILE A 203 11.04 20.83 -3.46
CA ILE A 203 10.18 20.86 -4.67
C ILE A 203 8.76 20.36 -4.36
N LEU A 204 8.64 19.28 -3.58
CA LEU A 204 7.33 18.73 -3.20
C LEU A 204 6.58 19.72 -2.28
N GLY A 205 7.28 20.32 -1.32
CA GLY A 205 6.72 21.33 -0.44
C GLY A 205 6.14 22.52 -1.20
N GLU A 206 6.86 23.01 -2.23
CA GLU A 206 6.37 24.07 -3.09
C GLU A 206 5.17 23.66 -3.96
N ARG A 207 5.21 22.46 -4.56
CA ARG A 207 4.16 21.98 -5.48
C ARG A 207 2.89 21.53 -4.77
N LEU A 208 3.00 21.02 -3.55
CA LEU A 208 1.90 20.48 -2.77
C LEU A 208 1.41 21.47 -1.69
N ALA A 209 1.96 22.69 -1.66
CA ALA A 209 1.57 23.70 -0.70
C ALA A 209 0.05 23.93 -0.69
N GLY A 210 -0.58 23.72 0.47
CA GLY A 210 -2.03 23.83 0.64
C GLY A 210 -2.88 22.70 0.03
N ILE A 211 -2.24 21.65 -0.55
CA ILE A 211 -2.94 20.49 -1.14
C ILE A 211 -2.79 19.26 -0.24
N ALA A 212 -1.56 18.87 0.07
CA ALA A 212 -1.25 17.70 0.90
C ALA A 212 0.17 17.78 1.46
N PRO A 213 0.45 17.13 2.60
CA PRO A 213 1.79 17.08 3.15
C PRO A 213 2.71 16.16 2.34
N THR A 214 4.01 16.49 2.36
CA THR A 214 5.06 15.48 2.19
C THR A 214 5.40 14.97 3.58
N PHE A 215 5.12 13.70 3.87
CA PHE A 215 5.37 13.12 5.19
C PHE A 215 6.84 13.26 5.58
N SER A 216 7.10 13.49 6.86
CA SER A 216 8.48 13.58 7.39
C SER A 216 9.14 12.22 7.41
N ALA A 217 8.38 11.17 7.67
CA ALA A 217 8.80 9.80 7.50
C ALA A 217 9.24 9.51 6.06
N LYS A 218 10.23 8.66 5.93
CA LYS A 218 10.77 8.20 4.65
C LYS A 218 11.12 6.73 4.76
N ILE A 219 11.02 6.02 3.66
CA ILE A 219 11.47 4.63 3.61
C ILE A 219 12.85 4.61 2.97
N ARG A 220 13.85 4.20 3.76
CA ARG A 220 15.23 4.08 3.27
C ARG A 220 15.39 2.92 2.30
N ASN A 221 16.38 3.02 1.43
CA ASN A 221 16.75 1.93 0.53
C ASN A 221 17.62 0.92 1.27
N VAL A 222 17.04 -0.19 1.69
CA VAL A 222 17.73 -1.25 2.44
C VAL A 222 17.51 -2.59 1.72
N VAL A 223 18.22 -2.76 0.61
CA VAL A 223 18.02 -3.89 -0.33
C VAL A 223 18.06 -5.25 0.35
N ALA A 224 18.99 -5.48 1.28
CA ALA A 224 19.11 -6.77 1.95
C ALA A 224 17.92 -7.06 2.88
N ALA A 225 17.47 -6.09 3.67
CA ALA A 225 16.34 -6.28 4.57
C ALA A 225 15.01 -6.41 3.80
N ASP A 226 14.85 -5.67 2.70
CA ASP A 226 13.68 -5.75 1.84
C ASP A 226 13.60 -7.11 1.12
N ALA A 227 14.75 -7.61 0.65
CA ALA A 227 14.85 -8.94 0.06
C ALA A 227 14.56 -10.05 1.07
N ASP A 228 15.19 -10.01 2.26
CA ASP A 228 14.96 -11.00 3.31
C ASP A 228 13.48 -11.05 3.72
N ALA A 229 12.85 -9.89 3.93
CA ALA A 229 11.43 -9.76 4.25
C ALA A 229 10.56 -10.39 3.16
N SER A 230 10.81 -10.05 1.90
CA SER A 230 10.05 -10.56 0.75
C SER A 230 10.19 -12.07 0.56
N PHE A 231 11.42 -12.62 0.66
CA PHE A 231 11.65 -14.08 0.56
C PHE A 231 11.02 -14.89 1.68
N ARG A 232 10.77 -14.26 2.82
CA ARG A 232 10.20 -14.94 3.99
C ARG A 232 8.70 -14.69 4.14
N GLY A 233 8.13 -13.79 3.33
CA GLY A 233 6.75 -13.36 3.44
C GLY A 233 6.47 -12.66 4.78
N GLU A 234 7.42 -11.88 5.26
CA GLU A 234 7.38 -11.16 6.54
C GLU A 234 7.39 -9.66 6.31
N ALA A 235 6.67 -8.90 7.14
CA ALA A 235 6.81 -7.45 7.16
C ALA A 235 8.13 -7.04 7.85
N ALA A 236 8.61 -5.83 7.57
CA ALA A 236 9.90 -5.35 8.09
C ALA A 236 9.99 -5.41 9.62
N HIS A 237 8.90 -5.14 10.34
CA HIS A 237 8.88 -5.19 11.81
C HIS A 237 8.87 -6.64 12.35
N GLU A 238 8.27 -7.58 11.62
CA GLU A 238 8.30 -9.02 11.94
C GLU A 238 9.73 -9.54 11.79
N LEU A 239 10.38 -9.22 10.65
CA LEU A 239 11.78 -9.54 10.42
C LEU A 239 12.71 -8.91 11.46
N ALA A 240 12.47 -7.65 11.83
CA ALA A 240 13.26 -6.96 12.85
C ALA A 240 13.14 -7.63 14.23
N ALA A 241 11.96 -8.09 14.60
CA ALA A 241 11.73 -8.83 15.83
C ALA A 241 12.48 -10.18 15.82
N GLU A 242 12.50 -10.89 14.68
CA GLU A 242 13.26 -12.13 14.56
C GLU A 242 14.77 -11.89 14.67
N VAL A 243 15.30 -10.85 13.99
CA VAL A 243 16.72 -10.45 14.10
C VAL A 243 17.09 -10.16 15.54
N ALA A 244 16.25 -9.42 16.28
CA ALA A 244 16.50 -9.11 17.69
C ALA A 244 16.53 -10.38 18.55
N ASN A 245 15.67 -11.37 18.27
CA ASN A 245 15.60 -12.62 18.99
C ASN A 245 16.77 -13.57 18.69
N GLN A 246 17.45 -13.43 17.54
CA GLN A 246 18.59 -14.28 17.18
C GLN A 246 19.83 -13.99 18.04
N GLY A 247 19.92 -12.87 18.71
CA GLY A 247 21.09 -12.43 19.47
C GLY A 247 22.32 -12.11 18.61
N PRO A 248 23.41 -11.65 19.21
CA PRO A 248 24.62 -11.29 18.49
C PRO A 248 25.25 -12.47 17.77
N PHE A 249 25.78 -12.24 16.57
CA PHE A 249 26.41 -13.27 15.73
C PHE A 249 27.51 -14.07 16.47
N TRP A 250 28.34 -13.39 17.26
CA TRP A 250 29.42 -14.03 18.03
C TRP A 250 28.92 -14.97 19.16
N GLU A 251 27.74 -14.73 19.73
CA GLU A 251 27.10 -15.67 20.66
C GLU A 251 26.60 -16.92 19.97
N ARG A 252 26.00 -16.78 18.79
CA ARG A 252 25.56 -17.90 17.96
C ARG A 252 26.73 -18.77 17.54
N LEU A 253 27.85 -18.15 17.14
CA LEU A 253 29.07 -18.84 16.78
C LEU A 253 29.64 -19.66 17.96
N ARG A 254 29.68 -19.03 19.15
CA ARG A 254 30.16 -19.68 20.38
C ARG A 254 29.31 -20.88 20.82
N ASN A 255 28.01 -20.81 20.58
CA ASN A 255 27.05 -21.80 20.99
C ASN A 255 26.84 -22.90 19.90
N GLY A 256 27.65 -22.96 18.85
CA GLY A 256 27.57 -23.94 17.78
C GLY A 256 26.29 -23.84 16.91
N LYS A 257 25.52 -22.78 17.05
CA LYS A 257 24.27 -22.53 16.30
C LYS A 257 24.53 -21.70 15.03
N SER A 258 25.59 -22.02 14.28
CA SER A 258 25.92 -21.28 13.05
C SER A 258 25.09 -21.67 11.82
N SER A 259 24.07 -22.50 11.95
CA SER A 259 23.37 -23.12 10.82
C SER A 259 22.08 -22.42 10.35
N GLY A 260 21.87 -21.16 10.72
CA GLY A 260 20.73 -20.38 10.20
C GLY A 260 21.18 -19.25 9.25
N PRO A 261 20.33 -18.78 8.34
CA PRO A 261 20.63 -17.63 7.51
C PRO A 261 20.90 -16.41 8.41
N THR A 262 21.95 -15.67 8.08
CA THR A 262 22.22 -14.39 8.76
C THR A 262 21.30 -13.34 8.17
N LEU A 263 20.30 -12.92 8.94
CA LEU A 263 19.35 -11.89 8.53
C LEU A 263 20.00 -10.50 8.51
N ALA A 264 19.49 -9.61 7.69
CA ALA A 264 20.01 -8.27 7.54
C ALA A 264 19.87 -7.46 8.83
N GLY A 265 20.99 -7.06 9.43
CA GLY A 265 21.02 -6.21 10.62
C GLY A 265 20.34 -4.84 10.46
N SER A 266 20.04 -4.46 9.22
CA SER A 266 19.32 -3.22 8.87
C SER A 266 17.78 -3.35 8.97
N ALA A 267 17.25 -4.53 9.28
CA ALA A 267 15.80 -4.75 9.40
C ALA A 267 15.15 -3.83 10.44
N GLY A 268 15.81 -3.62 11.60
CA GLY A 268 15.33 -2.71 12.65
C GLY A 268 15.14 -1.29 12.15
N SER A 269 16.07 -0.77 11.38
CA SER A 269 15.98 0.58 10.85
C SER A 269 14.90 0.74 9.77
N LEU A 270 14.64 -0.31 8.98
CA LEU A 270 13.54 -0.32 8.01
C LEU A 270 12.18 -0.40 8.72
N ALA A 271 12.08 -1.20 9.78
CA ALA A 271 10.89 -1.28 10.63
C ALA A 271 10.53 0.07 11.27
N GLU A 272 11.54 0.80 11.79
CA GLU A 272 11.37 2.15 12.34
C GLU A 272 10.83 3.14 11.31
N ASP A 273 11.29 3.07 10.05
CA ASP A 273 10.81 3.93 8.97
C ASP A 273 9.30 3.69 8.71
N TYR A 274 8.87 2.43 8.60
CA TYR A 274 7.47 2.10 8.41
C TYR A 274 6.59 2.43 9.62
N MET A 275 7.10 2.25 10.84
CA MET A 275 6.40 2.61 12.06
C MET A 275 6.17 4.12 12.15
N SER A 276 7.21 4.91 11.85
CA SER A 276 7.10 6.37 11.79
C SER A 276 6.07 6.81 10.75
N LEU A 277 6.07 6.16 9.58
CA LEU A 277 5.10 6.44 8.53
C LEU A 277 3.67 6.08 8.93
N ALA A 278 3.45 4.91 9.55
CA ALA A 278 2.14 4.49 10.01
C ALA A 278 1.56 5.49 11.04
N THR A 279 2.39 5.97 11.96
CA THR A 279 2.01 6.98 12.95
C THR A 279 1.60 8.28 12.28
N GLU A 280 2.42 8.81 11.37
CA GLU A 280 2.10 10.06 10.65
C GLU A 280 0.81 9.96 9.83
N ILE A 281 0.57 8.81 9.18
CA ILE A 281 -0.68 8.56 8.42
C ILE A 281 -1.90 8.64 9.34
N VAL A 282 -1.86 7.91 10.46
CA VAL A 282 -2.98 7.88 11.41
C VAL A 282 -3.26 9.26 12.02
N ASP A 283 -2.20 9.95 12.45
CA ASP A 283 -2.33 11.28 13.05
C ASP A 283 -2.89 12.30 12.03
N HIS A 284 -2.43 12.24 10.79
CA HIS A 284 -2.94 13.12 9.74
C HIS A 284 -4.40 12.82 9.40
N MET A 285 -4.78 11.55 9.31
CA MET A 285 -6.18 11.15 9.07
C MET A 285 -7.10 11.65 10.18
N LYS A 286 -6.73 11.46 11.45
CA LYS A 286 -7.50 11.96 12.60
C LYS A 286 -7.66 13.47 12.56
N SER A 287 -6.58 14.20 12.30
CA SER A 287 -6.62 15.66 12.18
C SER A 287 -7.56 16.13 11.05
N GLN A 288 -7.58 15.42 9.91
CA GLN A 288 -8.48 15.75 8.80
C GLN A 288 -9.96 15.44 9.13
N GLU A 289 -10.23 14.37 9.85
CA GLU A 289 -11.59 14.01 10.29
C GLU A 289 -12.12 15.02 11.30
N GLU A 290 -11.33 15.39 12.30
CA GLU A 290 -11.67 16.42 13.29
C GLU A 290 -11.95 17.78 12.62
N ALA A 291 -11.16 18.18 11.63
CA ALA A 291 -11.36 19.41 10.89
C ALA A 291 -12.68 19.42 10.10
N LEU A 292 -13.09 18.29 9.55
CA LEU A 292 -14.35 18.13 8.84
C LEU A 292 -15.56 18.19 9.78
N GLU A 293 -15.47 17.55 10.94
CA GLU A 293 -16.53 17.62 11.97
C GLU A 293 -16.68 19.03 12.53
N ALA A 294 -15.58 19.74 12.74
CA ALA A 294 -15.58 21.13 13.19
C ALA A 294 -16.14 22.11 12.14
N GLY A 295 -15.94 21.84 10.85
CA GLY A 295 -16.45 22.65 9.75
C GLY A 295 -17.90 22.35 9.35
N ALA A 296 -18.47 21.24 9.85
CA ALA A 296 -19.86 20.84 9.61
C ALA A 296 -20.85 21.39 10.66
N ASN A 297 -20.37 22.01 11.75
CA ASN A 297 -21.11 22.71 12.77
C ASN A 297 -21.07 24.22 12.52
#